data_fe53c83634f2d916832bab7b525d95c6
#
_entry.id   fe53c83634f2d916832bab7b525d95c6
#
_cell.length_a   1.000
_cell.length_b   1.000
_cell.length_c   1.000
_cell.angle_alpha   90.00
_cell.angle_beta   90.00
_cell.angle_gamma   90.00
#
_symmetry.space_group_name_H-M   'P 1'
#
loop_
_entity.id
_entity.type
_entity.pdbx_description
1 polymer ?
#
loop_
_entity_poly.entity_id
_entity_poly.type
_entity_poly.pdbx_seq_one_letter_code
_entity_poly.pdbx_strand_id
1 'polypeptide(L)'
;MLWVDKKYLRLISSRFRNSKWKNEDLLNHACPYCGDSEKNLHKARGYHFIYKETFIYKCHNCGESKSFANFLKEQDNTLWKQYCVEKFYKKKPQFAPVVIPTTPKSNLGHKLLNQVGCIKAADAPKARDYLRHR
;
A
#
# COMPACT_ATOMS: atom_id res chain seq x y z
N MET A 1 7.01 -9.53 -8.35
CA MET A 1 7.44 -8.37 -7.51
C MET A 1 8.22 -8.82 -6.26
N LEU A 2 9.08 -9.79 -6.47
CA LEU A 2 9.87 -10.44 -5.41
C LEU A 2 10.82 -9.48 -4.67
N TRP A 3 11.33 -8.45 -5.35
CA TRP A 3 12.28 -7.51 -4.77
C TRP A 3 11.68 -6.66 -3.63
N VAL A 4 10.37 -6.32 -3.68
CA VAL A 4 9.67 -5.62 -2.58
C VAL A 4 9.60 -6.53 -1.37
N ASP A 5 9.20 -7.80 -1.57
CA ASP A 5 9.13 -8.78 -0.49
C ASP A 5 10.51 -8.96 0.16
N LYS A 6 11.56 -9.07 -0.65
CA LYS A 6 12.96 -9.21 -0.18
C LYS A 6 13.43 -7.98 0.61
N LYS A 7 13.10 -6.78 0.16
CA LYS A 7 13.40 -5.52 0.85
C LYS A 7 12.79 -5.50 2.26
N TYR A 8 11.49 -5.76 2.36
CA TYR A 8 10.80 -5.73 3.64
C TYR A 8 11.16 -6.90 4.55
N LEU A 9 11.47 -8.07 3.97
CA LEU A 9 11.99 -9.19 4.74
C LEU A 9 13.37 -8.87 5.36
N ARG A 10 14.25 -8.18 4.64
CA ARG A 10 15.52 -7.71 5.18
C ARG A 10 15.33 -6.68 6.31
N LEU A 11 14.39 -5.74 6.16
CA LEU A 11 14.10 -4.75 7.20
C LEU A 11 13.62 -5.39 8.51
N ILE A 12 12.75 -6.40 8.42
CA ILE A 12 12.22 -7.05 9.62
C ILE A 12 13.13 -8.13 10.17
N SER A 13 14.04 -8.68 9.37
CA SER A 13 14.90 -9.80 9.75
C SER A 13 15.79 -9.51 10.96
N SER A 14 16.20 -8.26 11.17
CA SER A 14 17.00 -7.83 12.31
C SER A 14 16.28 -7.96 13.67
N ARG A 15 14.95 -8.05 13.66
CA ARG A 15 14.13 -8.17 14.87
C ARG A 15 13.95 -9.62 15.33
N PHE A 16 14.28 -10.59 14.47
CA PHE A 16 14.11 -12.00 14.81
C PHE A 16 15.33 -12.54 15.53
N ARG A 17 15.06 -13.30 16.57
CA ARG A 17 16.10 -14.03 17.28
C ARG A 17 16.75 -15.08 16.36
N ASN A 18 18.06 -15.21 16.41
CA ASN A 18 18.84 -16.18 15.62
C ASN A 18 18.61 -16.06 14.09
N SER A 19 18.39 -14.85 13.61
CA SER A 19 18.20 -14.58 12.19
C SER A 19 19.48 -14.78 11.41
N LYS A 20 19.46 -15.67 10.41
CA LYS A 20 20.58 -15.97 9.52
C LYS A 20 20.11 -16.16 8.10
N TRP A 21 20.68 -15.41 7.18
CA TRP A 21 20.50 -15.64 5.75
C TRP A 21 21.37 -16.83 5.33
N LYS A 22 20.72 -17.88 4.83
CA LYS A 22 21.43 -19.06 4.27
C LYS A 22 21.83 -18.81 2.83
N ASN A 23 20.95 -18.23 2.07
CA ASN A 23 21.11 -17.78 0.68
C ASN A 23 20.40 -16.45 0.52
N GLU A 24 20.51 -15.84 -0.68
CA GLU A 24 19.78 -14.60 -0.99
C GLU A 24 18.25 -14.70 -0.82
N ASP A 25 17.70 -15.90 -0.95
CA ASP A 25 16.26 -16.18 -1.00
C ASP A 25 15.80 -17.08 0.15
N LEU A 26 16.70 -17.37 1.11
CA LEU A 26 16.40 -18.23 2.25
C LEU A 26 16.85 -17.59 3.55
N LEU A 27 15.89 -17.15 4.35
CA LEU A 27 16.11 -16.65 5.70
C LEU A 27 15.68 -17.69 6.72
N ASN A 28 16.56 -18.01 7.67
CA ASN A 28 16.28 -18.85 8.82
C ASN A 28 16.27 -18.00 10.10
N HIS A 29 15.29 -18.18 10.96
CA HIS A 29 15.20 -17.47 12.24
C HIS A 29 14.37 -18.25 13.26
N ALA A 30 14.40 -17.85 14.51
CA ALA A 30 13.53 -18.42 15.54
C ALA A 30 12.06 -18.09 15.23
N CYS A 31 11.19 -19.05 15.46
CA CYS A 31 9.77 -18.88 15.23
C CYS A 31 9.16 -17.87 16.22
N PRO A 32 8.52 -16.80 15.77
CA PRO A 32 7.87 -15.84 16.66
C PRO A 32 6.58 -16.37 17.31
N TYR A 33 6.02 -17.47 16.79
CA TYR A 33 4.77 -18.04 17.27
C TYR A 33 4.97 -19.10 18.37
N CYS A 34 5.89 -20.00 18.18
CA CYS A 34 6.14 -21.08 19.14
C CYS A 34 7.43 -20.92 19.95
N GLY A 35 8.24 -19.88 19.66
CA GLY A 35 9.53 -19.67 20.32
C GLY A 35 10.60 -20.72 20.02
N ASP A 36 10.31 -21.68 19.14
CA ASP A 36 11.11 -22.85 18.76
C ASP A 36 11.28 -23.89 19.88
N SER A 37 12.29 -23.78 20.71
CA SER A 37 12.58 -24.76 21.74
C SER A 37 12.91 -24.07 23.05
N GLU A 38 12.17 -24.40 24.08
CA GLU A 38 12.45 -23.92 25.45
C GLU A 38 13.79 -24.45 25.97
N LYS A 39 14.16 -25.67 25.54
CA LYS A 39 15.40 -26.35 25.98
C LYS A 39 16.66 -25.86 25.27
N ASN A 40 16.53 -25.26 24.07
CA ASN A 40 17.68 -24.84 23.29
C ASN A 40 17.38 -23.52 22.52
N LEU A 41 17.81 -22.43 23.11
CA LEU A 41 17.63 -21.07 22.59
C LEU A 41 18.36 -20.79 21.26
N HIS A 42 19.31 -21.65 20.87
CA HIS A 42 20.05 -21.50 19.62
C HIS A 42 19.36 -22.13 18.41
N LYS A 43 18.32 -22.94 18.63
CA LYS A 43 17.55 -23.53 17.53
C LYS A 43 16.68 -22.47 16.85
N ALA A 44 16.69 -22.48 15.53
CA ALA A 44 15.90 -21.63 14.67
C ALA A 44 15.24 -22.50 13.59
N ARG A 45 13.91 -22.68 13.66
CA ARG A 45 13.15 -23.56 12.80
C ARG A 45 12.11 -22.83 11.94
N GLY A 46 12.09 -21.50 12.03
CA GLY A 46 11.33 -20.64 11.13
C GLY A 46 12.13 -20.34 9.87
N TYR A 47 11.50 -20.45 8.73
CA TYR A 47 12.11 -20.23 7.44
C TYR A 47 11.23 -19.33 6.57
N HIS A 48 11.86 -18.36 5.90
CA HIS A 48 11.28 -17.67 4.77
C HIS A 48 11.97 -18.16 3.50
N PHE A 49 11.20 -18.58 2.53
CA PHE A 49 11.68 -19.06 1.24
C PHE A 49 10.72 -18.66 0.11
N ILE A 50 11.20 -18.71 -1.12
CA ILE A 50 10.41 -18.38 -2.30
C ILE A 50 9.57 -19.59 -2.71
N TYR A 51 8.27 -19.34 -2.88
CA TYR A 51 7.34 -20.28 -3.48
C TYR A 51 6.40 -19.53 -4.42
N LYS A 52 6.31 -19.96 -5.69
CA LYS A 52 5.48 -19.33 -6.73
C LYS A 52 5.65 -17.80 -6.79
N GLU A 53 6.92 -17.34 -6.88
CA GLU A 53 7.30 -15.93 -6.98
C GLU A 53 6.92 -15.03 -5.76
N THR A 54 6.63 -15.61 -4.62
CA THR A 54 6.40 -14.89 -3.37
C THR A 54 7.15 -15.53 -2.22
N PHE A 55 7.51 -14.72 -1.20
CA PHE A 55 8.04 -15.30 0.02
C PHE A 55 6.92 -15.90 0.88
N ILE A 56 7.19 -17.10 1.41
CA ILE A 56 6.34 -17.78 2.37
C ILE A 56 7.14 -18.02 3.63
N TYR A 57 6.50 -17.82 4.77
CA TYR A 57 7.00 -18.25 6.07
C TYR A 57 6.52 -19.66 6.37
N LYS A 58 7.40 -20.50 6.92
CA LYS A 58 7.05 -21.82 7.47
C LYS A 58 7.93 -22.14 8.68
N CYS A 59 7.29 -22.62 9.75
CA CYS A 59 7.98 -23.17 10.91
C CYS A 59 7.93 -24.71 10.89
N HIS A 60 9.08 -25.35 11.03
CA HIS A 60 9.17 -26.82 11.10
C HIS A 60 8.90 -27.39 12.51
N ASN A 61 8.72 -26.53 13.52
CA ASN A 61 8.42 -26.96 14.88
C ASN A 61 6.91 -27.00 15.15
N CYS A 62 6.20 -25.89 14.90
CA CYS A 62 4.76 -25.80 15.14
C CYS A 62 3.91 -26.02 13.87
N GLY A 63 4.53 -26.12 12.68
CA GLY A 63 3.84 -26.28 11.42
C GLY A 63 3.22 -25.00 10.84
N GLU A 64 3.29 -23.87 11.56
CA GLU A 64 2.72 -22.61 11.10
C GLU A 64 3.27 -22.22 9.73
N SER A 65 2.38 -21.85 8.82
CA SER A 65 2.72 -21.43 7.46
C SER A 65 1.87 -20.25 7.04
N LYS A 66 2.53 -19.19 6.58
CA LYS A 66 1.87 -17.94 6.18
C LYS A 66 2.51 -17.30 4.96
N SER A 67 1.71 -16.59 4.17
CA SER A 67 2.26 -15.70 3.14
C SER A 67 3.05 -14.57 3.81
N PHE A 68 4.08 -14.05 3.13
CA PHE A 68 4.90 -12.96 3.67
C PHE A 68 4.06 -11.74 4.07
N ALA A 69 3.03 -11.39 3.29
CA ALA A 69 2.15 -10.26 3.58
C ALA A 69 1.40 -10.43 4.91
N ASN A 70 0.85 -11.63 5.17
CA ASN A 70 0.14 -11.92 6.43
C ASN A 70 1.11 -11.98 7.61
N PHE A 71 2.26 -12.60 7.41
CA PHE A 71 3.32 -12.64 8.41
C PHE A 71 3.77 -11.22 8.81
N LEU A 72 4.05 -10.36 7.83
CA LEU A 72 4.48 -8.97 8.07
C LEU A 72 3.41 -8.16 8.81
N LYS A 73 2.13 -8.36 8.45
CA LYS A 73 1.00 -7.69 9.12
C LYS A 73 0.92 -8.00 10.61
N GLU A 74 1.18 -9.25 10.99
CA GLU A 74 1.15 -9.70 12.38
C GLU A 74 2.37 -9.23 13.17
N GLN A 75 3.55 -9.21 12.54
CA GLN A 75 4.80 -8.83 13.20
C GLN A 75 4.99 -7.31 13.29
N ASP A 76 4.60 -6.57 12.25
CA ASP A 76 4.69 -5.11 12.21
C ASP A 76 3.67 -4.51 11.26
N ASN A 77 2.58 -4.00 11.81
CA ASN A 77 1.50 -3.37 11.03
C ASN A 77 1.97 -2.09 10.31
N THR A 78 2.94 -1.37 10.86
CA THR A 78 3.47 -0.14 10.25
C THR A 78 4.27 -0.47 8.98
N LEU A 79 5.19 -1.42 9.07
CA LEU A 79 5.93 -1.91 7.91
C LEU A 79 5.00 -2.57 6.88
N TRP A 80 3.97 -3.27 7.34
CA TRP A 80 2.97 -3.87 6.44
C TRP A 80 2.21 -2.82 5.61
N LYS A 81 1.81 -1.70 6.22
CA LYS A 81 1.16 -0.59 5.49
C LYS A 81 2.08 -0.03 4.41
N GLN A 82 3.35 0.22 4.74
CA GLN A 82 4.34 0.69 3.78
C GLN A 82 4.58 -0.33 2.65
N TYR A 83 4.70 -1.60 3.00
CA TYR A 83 4.82 -2.70 2.04
C TYR A 83 3.62 -2.74 1.07
N CYS A 84 2.39 -2.63 1.57
CA CYS A 84 1.20 -2.59 0.74
C CYS A 84 1.21 -1.41 -0.23
N VAL A 85 1.53 -0.21 0.26
CA VAL A 85 1.64 0.98 -0.58
C VAL A 85 2.68 0.75 -1.69
N GLU A 86 3.88 0.30 -1.36
CA GLU A 86 4.95 0.10 -2.35
C GLU A 86 4.62 -1.01 -3.35
N LYS A 87 4.01 -2.11 -2.89
CA LYS A 87 3.63 -3.23 -3.73
C LYS A 87 2.50 -2.89 -4.70
N PHE A 88 1.51 -2.10 -4.26
CA PHE A 88 0.35 -1.71 -5.06
C PHE A 88 0.58 -0.43 -5.87
N TYR A 89 1.38 0.52 -5.38
CA TYR A 89 1.67 1.75 -6.13
C TYR A 89 2.39 1.49 -7.45
N LYS A 90 3.19 0.43 -7.53
CA LYS A 90 3.84 0.03 -8.79
C LYS A 90 2.92 -0.72 -9.76
N LYS A 91 1.79 -1.21 -9.29
CA LYS A 91 0.64 -1.55 -10.11
C LYS A 91 -0.27 -0.33 -10.24
N LYS A 92 0.23 0.82 -10.68
CA LYS A 92 -0.68 1.83 -11.21
C LYS A 92 -1.53 1.11 -12.25
N PRO A 93 -2.86 1.00 -12.07
CA PRO A 93 -3.69 0.77 -13.21
C PRO A 93 -3.29 1.91 -14.16
N GLN A 94 -2.87 1.56 -15.37
CA GLN A 94 -2.86 2.53 -16.45
C GLN A 94 -4.34 2.88 -16.62
N PHE A 95 -4.81 3.84 -15.82
CA PHE A 95 -6.00 4.56 -16.21
C PHE A 95 -5.61 5.20 -17.51
N ALA A 96 -6.10 4.65 -18.62
CA ALA A 96 -6.14 5.38 -19.86
C ALA A 96 -6.62 6.77 -19.49
N PRO A 97 -5.94 7.84 -19.96
CA PRO A 97 -6.35 9.19 -19.63
C PRO A 97 -7.86 9.22 -19.91
N VAL A 98 -8.65 9.44 -18.85
CA VAL A 98 -10.07 9.66 -19.02
C VAL A 98 -10.11 10.89 -19.91
N VAL A 99 -10.31 10.66 -21.19
CA VAL A 99 -10.69 11.72 -22.11
C VAL A 99 -12.04 12.17 -21.56
N ILE A 100 -11.99 13.17 -20.68
CA ILE A 100 -13.20 13.88 -20.27
C ILE A 100 -13.71 14.39 -21.61
N PRO A 101 -14.82 13.85 -22.14
CA PRO A 101 -15.39 14.43 -23.32
C PRO A 101 -15.62 15.89 -22.95
N THR A 102 -14.89 16.80 -23.62
CA THR A 102 -15.19 18.22 -23.54
C THR A 102 -16.61 18.31 -24.10
N THR A 103 -17.58 18.19 -23.20
CA THR A 103 -18.96 18.47 -23.56
C THR A 103 -18.96 19.83 -24.23
N PRO A 104 -19.44 19.94 -25.47
CA PRO A 104 -19.59 21.26 -26.08
C PRO A 104 -20.35 22.07 -25.02
N LYS A 105 -19.84 23.25 -24.70
CA LYS A 105 -20.46 24.16 -23.72
C LYS A 105 -21.92 24.31 -24.14
N SER A 106 -22.76 23.42 -23.63
CA SER A 106 -24.20 23.49 -23.93
C SER A 106 -24.69 24.75 -23.28
N ASN A 107 -25.33 25.59 -24.04
CA ASN A 107 -26.01 26.81 -23.56
C ASN A 107 -27.14 26.51 -22.56
N LEU A 108 -27.27 25.24 -22.15
CA LEU A 108 -28.28 24.76 -21.22
C LEU A 108 -28.11 25.44 -19.83
N GLY A 109 -26.89 25.64 -19.37
CA GLY A 109 -26.62 26.33 -18.10
C GLY A 109 -27.07 27.80 -18.13
N HIS A 110 -26.91 28.49 -19.26
CA HIS A 110 -27.39 29.86 -19.44
C HIS A 110 -28.91 29.93 -19.48
N LYS A 111 -29.59 28.96 -20.10
CA LYS A 111 -31.06 28.89 -20.11
C LYS A 111 -31.62 28.69 -18.70
N LEU A 112 -31.01 27.78 -17.91
CA LEU A 112 -31.45 27.52 -16.54
C LEU A 112 -31.23 28.72 -15.62
N LEU A 113 -30.10 29.42 -15.74
CA LEU A 113 -29.79 30.62 -14.95
C LEU A 113 -30.75 31.78 -15.25
N ASN A 114 -31.17 31.95 -16.52
CA ASN A 114 -32.16 32.94 -16.90
C ASN A 114 -33.56 32.60 -16.39
N GLN A 115 -33.92 31.29 -16.32
CA GLN A 115 -35.20 30.86 -15.76
C GLN A 115 -35.31 31.06 -14.25
N VAL A 116 -34.19 31.03 -13.53
CA VAL A 116 -34.14 31.24 -12.08
C VAL A 116 -33.93 32.73 -11.72
N GLY A 117 -33.95 33.64 -12.70
CA GLY A 117 -33.79 35.08 -12.47
C GLY A 117 -32.39 35.53 -12.12
N CYS A 118 -31.37 34.68 -12.35
CA CYS A 118 -29.98 35.04 -12.14
C CYS A 118 -29.49 35.97 -13.26
N ILE A 119 -29.00 37.16 -12.89
CA ILE A 119 -28.36 38.11 -13.80
C ILE A 119 -26.85 37.94 -13.77
N LYS A 120 -26.18 38.21 -14.90
CA LYS A 120 -24.70 38.19 -14.92
C LYS A 120 -24.16 39.31 -14.03
N ALA A 121 -23.07 39.07 -13.32
CA ALA A 121 -22.41 40.05 -12.47
C ALA A 121 -22.03 41.31 -13.25
N ALA A 122 -21.80 41.20 -14.58
CA ALA A 122 -21.56 42.35 -15.47
C ALA A 122 -22.77 43.31 -15.59
N ASP A 123 -23.96 42.79 -15.43
CA ASP A 123 -25.21 43.54 -15.57
C ASP A 123 -25.75 44.02 -14.22
N ALA A 124 -25.08 43.68 -13.10
CA ALA A 124 -25.45 44.08 -11.76
C ALA A 124 -24.46 45.11 -11.23
N PRO A 125 -24.79 46.41 -11.22
CA PRO A 125 -23.85 47.49 -10.86
C PRO A 125 -23.30 47.33 -9.44
N LYS A 126 -24.14 46.93 -8.47
CA LYS A 126 -23.72 46.69 -7.07
C LYS A 126 -22.73 45.56 -6.92
N ALA A 127 -22.87 44.47 -7.68
CA ALA A 127 -21.95 43.34 -7.64
C ALA A 127 -20.59 43.69 -8.28
N ARG A 128 -20.57 44.55 -9.27
CA ARG A 128 -19.36 45.03 -9.93
C ARG A 128 -18.52 45.92 -9.02
N ASP A 129 -19.19 46.81 -8.27
CA ASP A 129 -18.50 47.70 -7.32
C ASP A 129 -17.90 46.89 -6.14
N TYR A 130 -18.57 45.88 -5.65
CA TYR A 130 -18.03 45.02 -4.62
C TYR A 130 -16.76 44.26 -5.05
N LEU A 131 -16.70 43.81 -6.30
CA LEU A 131 -15.53 43.09 -6.82
C LEU A 131 -14.33 44.01 -7.13
N ARG A 132 -14.54 45.34 -7.31
CA ARG A 132 -13.48 46.31 -7.53
C ARG A 132 -12.76 46.76 -6.26
N HIS A 133 -13.40 46.64 -5.11
CA HIS A 133 -12.86 47.09 -3.82
C HIS A 133 -12.28 45.95 -2.95
N ARG A 134 -12.02 44.80 -3.56
CA ARG A 134 -11.34 43.70 -2.95
C ARG A 134 -10.07 43.36 -3.72
#